data_6dfa6fd38c87dd151691667f00c82f78
#
_entry.id   6dfa6fd38c87dd151691667f00c82f78
#
_cell.length_a   1.000
_cell.length_b   1.000
_cell.length_c   1.000
_cell.angle_alpha   90.00
_cell.angle_beta   90.00
_cell.angle_gamma   90.00
#
_symmetry.space_group_name_H-M   'P 1'
#
loop_
_entity.id
_entity.type
_entity.pdbx_description
1 polymer ?
#
loop_
_entity_poly.entity_id
_entity_poly.type
_entity_poly.pdbx_seq_one_letter_code
_entity_poly.pdbx_strand_id
1 'polypeptide(L)'
;MFVEQFALLVLEAAAMAGLVLGLFRARSVLGLSPLYIVMGGFQYLEATLSLQVSLWPGFEVYPGSSVMFTANLFAVLLVYLKEDALEARKLVYGLVLANAGLTLVSLLVSAHFVLPGIDTTTSMSAREFINNAQIAIVGASLLFVDVIGIILAYEYVSRLTRFVFVRLLVALLVVVAFDNFFFAGFLRFGRSDFFETMIAGLVSKAGATLFYAVALWAYLRFIEPHDIHSTESDIGDVFQMLTYRQRYEQAREQMIHDPLTGLYNRLHFEEVVPRALAHARRYDEPLSLLIVDGDGFKQVNDRFSHLEGDRVLKLIGETIRAEVRAADIACRYGGDEFIIALPRTGGDAAQALGQRVQVRLRETCAFATPPYPWGMLTVTIGIASYPQDGEFASIEDLIRVADRRLYAGKGSGRNIVVWQDHGPLSHAAEA
;
A
#
# COMPACT_ATOMS: atom_id res chain seq x y z
N MET A 1 -38.62 32.46 -11.46
CA MET A 1 -37.21 32.55 -11.89
C MET A 1 -36.25 32.16 -10.78
N PHE A 2 -36.15 32.84 -9.62
CA PHE A 2 -35.23 32.45 -8.52
C PHE A 2 -35.50 31.02 -8.02
N VAL A 3 -36.74 30.69 -7.67
CA VAL A 3 -37.10 29.34 -7.15
C VAL A 3 -36.78 28.23 -8.16
N GLU A 4 -37.05 28.48 -9.43
CA GLU A 4 -36.78 27.51 -10.51
C GLU A 4 -35.28 27.27 -10.71
N GLN A 5 -34.49 28.36 -10.76
CA GLN A 5 -33.03 28.26 -10.90
C GLN A 5 -32.38 27.62 -9.69
N PHE A 6 -32.83 27.96 -8.48
CA PHE A 6 -32.33 27.31 -7.25
C PHE A 6 -32.73 25.85 -7.19
N ALA A 7 -33.95 25.49 -7.55
CA ALA A 7 -34.41 24.11 -7.61
C ALA A 7 -33.59 23.27 -8.61
N LEU A 8 -33.24 23.88 -9.77
CA LEU A 8 -32.38 23.22 -10.76
C LEU A 8 -30.97 22.94 -10.23
N LEU A 9 -30.35 23.92 -9.55
CA LEU A 9 -29.04 23.72 -8.92
C LEU A 9 -29.05 22.61 -7.86
N VAL A 10 -30.11 22.53 -7.05
CA VAL A 10 -30.28 21.46 -6.07
C VAL A 10 -30.46 20.10 -6.77
N LEU A 11 -31.23 20.07 -7.85
CA LEU A 11 -31.44 18.88 -8.67
C LEU A 11 -30.11 18.38 -9.31
N GLU A 12 -29.33 19.32 -9.85
CA GLU A 12 -28.00 19.02 -10.39
C GLU A 12 -27.10 18.45 -9.31
N ALA A 13 -26.98 19.05 -8.13
CA ALA A 13 -26.21 18.58 -7.02
C ALA A 13 -26.67 17.16 -6.57
N ALA A 14 -27.98 16.94 -6.51
CA ALA A 14 -28.56 15.63 -6.15
C ALA A 14 -28.26 14.57 -7.20
N ALA A 15 -28.34 14.90 -8.49
CA ALA A 15 -27.99 14.00 -9.59
C ALA A 15 -26.51 13.61 -9.55
N MET A 16 -25.61 14.60 -9.34
CA MET A 16 -24.16 14.35 -9.23
C MET A 16 -23.83 13.49 -8.01
N ALA A 17 -24.39 13.82 -6.84
CA ALA A 17 -24.22 13.02 -5.63
C ALA A 17 -24.74 11.57 -5.84
N GLY A 18 -25.93 11.41 -6.42
CA GLY A 18 -26.52 10.12 -6.71
C GLY A 18 -25.67 9.27 -7.66
N LEU A 19 -25.12 9.90 -8.70
CA LEU A 19 -24.23 9.24 -9.67
C LEU A 19 -22.93 8.80 -9.01
N VAL A 20 -22.25 9.67 -8.25
CA VAL A 20 -21.02 9.36 -7.54
C VAL A 20 -21.25 8.23 -6.52
N LEU A 21 -22.26 8.35 -5.66
CA LEU A 21 -22.57 7.34 -4.64
C LEU A 21 -23.02 6.01 -5.25
N GLY A 22 -23.80 6.07 -6.35
CA GLY A 22 -24.25 4.88 -7.07
C GLY A 22 -23.09 4.10 -7.71
N LEU A 23 -22.20 4.81 -8.41
CA LEU A 23 -21.00 4.20 -9.00
C LEU A 23 -20.04 3.68 -7.93
N PHE A 24 -19.86 4.44 -6.84
CA PHE A 24 -19.05 4.00 -5.73
C PHE A 24 -19.62 2.73 -5.08
N ARG A 25 -20.93 2.64 -4.90
CA ARG A 25 -21.58 1.43 -4.38
C ARG A 25 -21.44 0.23 -5.31
N ALA A 26 -21.43 0.45 -6.62
CA ALA A 26 -21.26 -0.60 -7.63
C ALA A 26 -19.79 -1.05 -7.80
N ARG A 27 -18.83 -0.50 -7.04
CA ARG A 27 -17.40 -0.73 -7.20
C ARG A 27 -16.97 -2.19 -7.01
N SER A 28 -17.70 -2.97 -6.22
CA SER A 28 -17.42 -4.40 -6.04
C SER A 28 -17.63 -5.22 -7.32
N VAL A 29 -18.46 -4.72 -8.25
CA VAL A 29 -18.79 -5.37 -9.52
C VAL A 29 -18.05 -4.72 -10.69
N LEU A 30 -18.03 -3.36 -10.73
CA LEU A 30 -17.54 -2.59 -11.87
C LEU A 30 -16.11 -2.05 -11.64
N GLY A 31 -15.57 -2.16 -10.43
CA GLY A 31 -14.37 -1.44 -10.02
C GLY A 31 -14.61 0.07 -9.88
N LEU A 32 -13.56 0.84 -9.62
CA LEU A 32 -13.63 2.30 -9.48
C LEU A 32 -13.47 3.07 -10.81
N SER A 33 -13.10 2.39 -11.89
CA SER A 33 -12.85 3.04 -13.20
C SER A 33 -14.04 3.86 -13.73
N PRO A 34 -15.32 3.41 -13.64
CA PRO A 34 -16.46 4.22 -14.07
C PRO A 34 -16.60 5.53 -13.27
N LEU A 35 -16.31 5.49 -11.97
CA LEU A 35 -16.31 6.67 -11.12
C LEU A 35 -15.25 7.69 -11.59
N TYR A 36 -14.02 7.21 -11.88
CA TYR A 36 -12.93 8.09 -12.35
C TYR A 36 -13.25 8.74 -13.69
N ILE A 37 -13.90 8.01 -14.62
CA ILE A 37 -14.35 8.54 -15.91
C ILE A 37 -15.38 9.66 -15.70
N VAL A 38 -16.36 9.46 -14.82
CA VAL A 38 -17.39 10.45 -14.53
C VAL A 38 -16.79 11.68 -13.88
N MET A 39 -15.85 11.54 -12.95
CA MET A 39 -15.15 12.65 -12.32
C MET A 39 -14.33 13.46 -13.34
N GLY A 40 -13.65 12.80 -14.28
CA GLY A 40 -13.01 13.48 -15.41
C GLY A 40 -14.00 14.22 -16.30
N GLY A 41 -15.20 13.68 -16.51
CA GLY A 41 -16.30 14.34 -17.19
C GLY A 41 -16.78 15.61 -16.47
N PHE A 42 -16.94 15.57 -15.15
CA PHE A 42 -17.28 16.75 -14.35
C PHE A 42 -16.24 17.85 -14.48
N GLN A 43 -14.95 17.46 -14.44
CA GLN A 43 -13.85 18.38 -14.63
C GLN A 43 -13.87 19.06 -16.00
N TYR A 44 -14.13 18.29 -17.06
CA TYR A 44 -14.23 18.83 -18.42
C TYR A 44 -15.41 19.78 -18.56
N LEU A 45 -16.57 19.44 -18.01
CA LEU A 45 -17.76 20.29 -18.03
C LEU A 45 -17.55 21.57 -17.22
N GLU A 46 -16.91 21.48 -16.06
CA GLU A 46 -16.53 22.66 -15.27
C GLU A 46 -15.67 23.63 -16.06
N ALA A 47 -14.64 23.12 -16.76
CA ALA A 47 -13.71 23.95 -17.53
C ALA A 47 -14.32 24.56 -18.79
N THR A 48 -15.31 23.87 -19.39
CA THR A 48 -15.89 24.28 -20.69
C THR A 48 -17.24 25.03 -20.57
N LEU A 49 -18.03 24.73 -19.53
CA LEU A 49 -19.30 25.35 -19.31
C LEU A 49 -19.15 26.63 -18.45
N SER A 50 -18.83 27.74 -19.10
CA SER A 50 -18.85 29.08 -18.47
C SER A 50 -20.27 29.61 -18.25
N LEU A 51 -21.22 28.72 -17.91
CA LEU A 51 -22.61 29.11 -17.69
C LEU A 51 -22.73 29.92 -16.41
N GLN A 52 -23.29 31.13 -16.54
CA GLN A 52 -23.56 32.06 -15.44
C GLN A 52 -25.07 32.13 -15.20
N VAL A 53 -25.47 31.83 -13.98
CA VAL A 53 -26.89 31.86 -13.60
C VAL A 53 -27.10 32.94 -12.57
N SER A 54 -27.96 33.93 -12.89
CA SER A 54 -28.36 34.97 -11.95
C SER A 54 -29.50 34.45 -11.08
N LEU A 55 -29.27 34.31 -9.77
CA LEU A 55 -30.29 33.93 -8.80
C LEU A 55 -31.15 35.11 -8.38
N TRP A 56 -30.53 36.26 -8.10
CA TRP A 56 -31.19 37.54 -7.86
C TRP A 56 -30.33 38.70 -8.35
N PRO A 57 -30.82 39.91 -8.46
CA PRO A 57 -30.01 41.03 -8.92
C PRO A 57 -28.73 41.19 -8.09
N GLY A 58 -27.57 41.13 -8.77
CA GLY A 58 -26.25 41.23 -8.15
C GLY A 58 -25.68 39.94 -7.57
N PHE A 59 -26.36 38.79 -7.72
CA PHE A 59 -25.83 37.52 -7.27
C PHE A 59 -25.81 36.48 -8.40
N GLU A 60 -24.60 36.19 -8.86
CA GLU A 60 -24.35 35.28 -9.97
C GLU A 60 -23.66 34.01 -9.48
N VAL A 61 -24.12 32.87 -9.96
CA VAL A 61 -23.61 31.55 -9.64
C VAL A 61 -23.09 30.88 -10.90
N TYR A 62 -21.99 30.22 -10.78
CA TYR A 62 -21.41 29.38 -11.83
C TYR A 62 -21.64 27.90 -11.49
N PRO A 63 -22.66 27.22 -12.07
CA PRO A 63 -23.00 25.82 -11.72
C PRO A 63 -21.82 24.85 -11.86
N GLY A 64 -21.04 25.00 -12.94
CA GLY A 64 -19.83 24.20 -13.14
C GLY A 64 -18.89 24.28 -11.95
N SER A 65 -18.49 25.51 -11.57
CA SER A 65 -17.55 25.72 -10.46
C SER A 65 -18.17 25.44 -9.08
N SER A 66 -19.49 25.63 -8.91
CA SER A 66 -20.13 25.44 -7.59
C SER A 66 -20.55 24.00 -7.34
N VAL A 67 -21.16 23.34 -8.32
CA VAL A 67 -21.74 22.00 -8.17
C VAL A 67 -20.75 20.92 -8.58
N MET A 68 -20.17 21.00 -9.80
CA MET A 68 -19.31 19.95 -10.35
C MET A 68 -17.96 19.87 -9.67
N PHE A 69 -17.31 21.02 -9.41
CA PHE A 69 -16.06 21.06 -8.66
C PHE A 69 -16.21 20.46 -7.25
N THR A 70 -17.25 20.90 -6.52
CA THR A 70 -17.52 20.39 -5.17
C THR A 70 -17.88 18.89 -5.19
N ALA A 71 -18.55 18.40 -6.26
CA ALA A 71 -18.81 16.98 -6.46
C ALA A 71 -17.51 16.16 -6.64
N ASN A 72 -16.51 16.73 -7.32
CA ASN A 72 -15.19 16.08 -7.44
C ASN A 72 -14.49 15.97 -6.08
N LEU A 73 -14.46 17.04 -5.28
CA LEU A 73 -13.90 16.99 -3.92
C LEU A 73 -14.64 16.01 -3.01
N PHE A 74 -15.98 15.98 -3.10
CA PHE A 74 -16.83 15.01 -2.42
C PHE A 74 -16.47 13.56 -2.79
N ALA A 75 -16.28 13.26 -4.07
CA ALA A 75 -15.92 11.94 -4.56
C ALA A 75 -14.50 11.53 -4.10
N VAL A 76 -13.53 12.47 -4.15
CA VAL A 76 -12.18 12.25 -3.61
C VAL A 76 -12.22 11.86 -2.14
N LEU A 77 -13.00 12.61 -1.35
CA LEU A 77 -13.12 12.38 0.08
C LEU A 77 -13.83 11.04 0.38
N LEU A 78 -14.85 10.68 -0.40
CA LEU A 78 -15.52 9.37 -0.30
C LEU A 78 -14.57 8.22 -0.55
N VAL A 79 -13.78 8.26 -1.65
CA VAL A 79 -12.79 7.23 -1.98
C VAL A 79 -11.72 7.16 -0.89
N TYR A 80 -11.21 8.31 -0.43
CA TYR A 80 -10.21 8.36 0.64
C TYR A 80 -10.69 7.72 1.95
N LEU A 81 -11.96 7.89 2.30
CA LEU A 81 -12.52 7.38 3.56
C LEU A 81 -12.88 5.90 3.54
N LYS A 82 -13.15 5.34 2.36
CA LYS A 82 -13.70 3.99 2.22
C LYS A 82 -12.77 2.99 1.53
N GLU A 83 -11.83 3.49 0.75
CA GLU A 83 -10.85 2.69 0.04
C GLU A 83 -9.45 2.87 0.66
N ASP A 84 -8.50 2.09 0.17
CA ASP A 84 -7.13 2.22 0.63
C ASP A 84 -6.42 3.45 0.01
N ALA A 85 -5.26 3.79 0.55
CA ALA A 85 -4.44 4.90 0.09
C ALA A 85 -3.98 4.74 -1.38
N LEU A 86 -3.95 3.50 -1.90
CA LEU A 86 -3.58 3.23 -3.28
C LEU A 86 -4.67 3.70 -4.24
N GLU A 87 -5.93 3.43 -3.94
CA GLU A 87 -7.06 3.85 -4.78
C GLU A 87 -7.24 5.37 -4.73
N ALA A 88 -7.11 5.99 -3.56
CA ALA A 88 -7.13 7.44 -3.45
C ALA A 88 -6.02 8.09 -4.31
N ARG A 89 -4.82 7.52 -4.31
CA ARG A 89 -3.69 8.00 -5.13
C ARG A 89 -3.93 7.81 -6.63
N LYS A 90 -4.46 6.66 -7.06
CA LYS A 90 -4.83 6.42 -8.47
C LYS A 90 -5.84 7.46 -8.95
N LEU A 91 -6.81 7.80 -8.09
CA LEU A 91 -7.79 8.84 -8.36
C LEU A 91 -7.12 10.20 -8.53
N VAL A 92 -6.26 10.63 -7.60
CA VAL A 92 -5.52 11.90 -7.68
C VAL A 92 -4.73 12.00 -8.98
N TYR A 93 -3.89 11.01 -9.26
CA TYR A 93 -3.08 11.01 -10.47
C TYR A 93 -3.92 10.90 -11.74
N GLY A 94 -4.99 10.10 -11.70
CA GLY A 94 -5.92 9.95 -12.83
C GLY A 94 -6.59 11.27 -13.19
N LEU A 95 -7.09 12.03 -12.21
CA LEU A 95 -7.69 13.35 -12.42
C LEU A 95 -6.69 14.37 -12.96
N VAL A 96 -5.49 14.42 -12.40
CA VAL A 96 -4.43 15.33 -12.84
C VAL A 96 -3.99 15.03 -14.28
N LEU A 97 -3.76 13.75 -14.59
CA LEU A 97 -3.35 13.32 -15.94
C LEU A 97 -4.48 13.55 -16.96
N ALA A 98 -5.72 13.24 -16.60
CA ALA A 98 -6.88 13.49 -17.47
C ALA A 98 -7.02 14.99 -17.77
N ASN A 99 -6.89 15.84 -16.76
CA ASN A 99 -6.98 17.30 -16.91
C ASN A 99 -5.80 17.84 -17.75
N ALA A 100 -4.58 17.40 -17.50
CA ALA A 100 -3.42 17.78 -18.31
C ALA A 100 -3.57 17.34 -19.76
N GLY A 101 -4.07 16.13 -20.02
CA GLY A 101 -4.36 15.63 -21.36
C GLY A 101 -5.44 16.44 -22.06
N LEU A 102 -6.55 16.73 -21.40
CA LEU A 102 -7.62 17.56 -21.95
C LEU A 102 -7.15 18.99 -22.23
N THR A 103 -6.34 19.58 -21.36
CA THR A 103 -5.74 20.89 -21.56
C THR A 103 -4.81 20.90 -22.76
N LEU A 104 -3.96 19.87 -22.93
CA LEU A 104 -3.07 19.73 -24.09
C LEU A 104 -3.88 19.63 -25.38
N VAL A 105 -4.92 18.78 -25.41
CA VAL A 105 -5.80 18.64 -26.58
C VAL A 105 -6.50 19.96 -26.89
N SER A 106 -7.00 20.67 -25.88
CA SER A 106 -7.64 21.98 -26.06
C SER A 106 -6.66 23.01 -26.62
N LEU A 107 -5.39 23.03 -26.20
CA LEU A 107 -4.35 23.88 -26.75
C LEU A 107 -4.04 23.54 -28.21
N LEU A 108 -3.94 22.25 -28.55
CA LEU A 108 -3.69 21.82 -29.93
C LEU A 108 -4.87 22.17 -30.85
N VAL A 109 -6.10 21.99 -30.39
CA VAL A 109 -7.29 22.40 -31.14
C VAL A 109 -7.33 23.93 -31.28
N SER A 110 -6.97 24.70 -30.25
CA SER A 110 -6.92 26.16 -30.34
C SER A 110 -5.91 26.68 -31.36
N ALA A 111 -4.83 25.93 -31.61
CA ALA A 111 -3.85 26.30 -32.63
C ALA A 111 -4.44 26.34 -34.05
N HIS A 112 -5.49 25.54 -34.33
CA HIS A 112 -6.17 25.58 -35.61
C HIS A 112 -6.86 26.92 -35.87
N PHE A 113 -7.36 27.61 -34.85
CA PHE A 113 -8.03 28.93 -34.99
C PHE A 113 -7.05 30.05 -35.31
N VAL A 114 -5.75 29.85 -35.15
CA VAL A 114 -4.72 30.86 -35.47
C VAL A 114 -4.21 30.71 -36.92
N LEU A 115 -4.46 29.56 -37.54
CA LEU A 115 -4.01 29.29 -38.92
C LEU A 115 -4.94 29.96 -39.95
N PRO A 116 -4.41 30.57 -41.02
CA PRO A 116 -5.23 31.18 -42.08
C PRO A 116 -5.98 30.10 -42.89
N GLY A 117 -7.25 30.35 -43.19
CA GLY A 117 -8.06 29.49 -44.07
C GLY A 117 -9.12 28.64 -43.36
N ILE A 118 -9.40 28.89 -42.12
CA ILE A 118 -10.50 28.24 -41.39
C ILE A 118 -11.70 29.18 -41.35
N ASP A 119 -12.77 28.80 -42.07
CA ASP A 119 -14.10 29.40 -41.92
C ASP A 119 -14.75 28.87 -40.65
N THR A 120 -14.73 29.65 -39.59
CA THR A 120 -15.43 29.30 -38.35
C THR A 120 -16.92 29.53 -38.50
N THR A 121 -17.67 28.48 -38.78
CA THR A 121 -19.14 28.48 -38.70
C THR A 121 -19.67 28.45 -37.28
N THR A 122 -18.75 28.28 -36.28
CA THR A 122 -19.07 28.28 -34.85
C THR A 122 -19.00 29.69 -34.25
N SER A 123 -19.93 29.99 -33.39
CA SER A 123 -20.07 31.27 -32.69
C SER A 123 -18.93 31.58 -31.67
N MET A 124 -17.99 30.66 -31.48
CA MET A 124 -16.82 30.88 -30.59
C MET A 124 -15.69 31.56 -31.34
N SER A 125 -15.20 32.65 -30.82
CA SER A 125 -14.04 33.34 -31.34
C SER A 125 -12.74 32.60 -30.89
N ALA A 126 -11.69 32.66 -31.73
CA ALA A 126 -10.36 32.13 -31.37
C ALA A 126 -9.85 32.65 -30.02
N ARG A 127 -10.21 33.89 -29.69
CA ARG A 127 -9.83 34.53 -28.43
C ARG A 127 -10.52 33.91 -27.21
N GLU A 128 -11.79 33.52 -27.33
CA GLU A 128 -12.52 32.82 -26.26
C GLU A 128 -11.96 31.43 -26.04
N PHE A 129 -11.60 30.75 -27.12
CA PHE A 129 -11.02 29.40 -27.00
C PHE A 129 -9.62 29.43 -26.30
N ILE A 130 -8.77 30.39 -26.64
CA ILE A 130 -7.45 30.58 -25.99
C ILE A 130 -7.64 30.99 -24.53
N ASN A 131 -8.61 31.84 -24.23
CA ASN A 131 -8.91 32.25 -22.87
C ASN A 131 -9.39 31.05 -22.01
N ASN A 132 -10.24 30.19 -22.58
CA ASN A 132 -10.70 28.96 -21.92
C ASN A 132 -9.55 27.99 -21.68
N ALA A 133 -8.57 27.89 -22.59
CA ALA A 133 -7.39 27.07 -22.38
C ALA A 133 -6.50 27.59 -21.23
N GLN A 134 -6.36 28.93 -21.07
CA GLN A 134 -5.64 29.51 -19.92
C GLN A 134 -6.37 29.22 -18.60
N ILE A 135 -7.69 29.36 -18.57
CA ILE A 135 -8.53 29.02 -17.39
C ILE A 135 -8.37 27.53 -17.04
N ALA A 136 -8.34 26.66 -18.05
CA ALA A 136 -8.17 25.23 -17.86
C ALA A 136 -6.79 24.88 -17.25
N ILE A 137 -5.72 25.56 -17.64
CA ILE A 137 -4.37 25.37 -17.06
C ILE A 137 -4.35 25.75 -15.57
N VAL A 138 -4.94 26.88 -15.23
CA VAL A 138 -5.04 27.35 -13.82
C VAL A 138 -5.89 26.39 -13.00
N GLY A 139 -7.07 26.02 -13.51
CA GLY A 139 -7.94 25.03 -12.85
C GLY A 139 -7.27 23.67 -12.66
N ALA A 140 -6.49 23.19 -13.65
CA ALA A 140 -5.72 21.97 -13.54
C ALA A 140 -4.67 22.02 -12.41
N SER A 141 -3.97 23.13 -12.31
CA SER A 141 -2.93 23.34 -11.31
C SER A 141 -3.52 23.44 -9.89
N LEU A 142 -4.63 24.16 -9.75
CA LEU A 142 -5.35 24.29 -8.48
C LEU A 142 -5.98 22.96 -8.05
N LEU A 143 -6.60 22.22 -8.96
CA LEU A 143 -7.19 20.92 -8.65
C LEU A 143 -6.21 19.96 -7.94
N PHE A 144 -4.95 19.91 -8.39
CA PHE A 144 -3.95 19.08 -7.74
C PHE A 144 -3.73 19.48 -6.27
N VAL A 145 -3.66 20.79 -6.02
CA VAL A 145 -3.52 21.33 -4.67
C VAL A 145 -4.79 21.06 -3.84
N ASP A 146 -5.98 21.20 -4.44
CA ASP A 146 -7.26 21.01 -3.77
C ASP A 146 -7.50 19.55 -3.39
N VAL A 147 -7.14 18.60 -4.26
CA VAL A 147 -7.29 17.17 -3.99
C VAL A 147 -6.33 16.71 -2.88
N ILE A 148 -5.11 17.22 -2.82
CA ILE A 148 -4.23 16.99 -1.68
C ILE A 148 -4.74 17.74 -0.46
N GLY A 149 -5.16 18.98 -0.64
CA GLY A 149 -5.66 19.85 0.41
C GLY A 149 -6.87 19.28 1.14
N ILE A 150 -7.80 18.62 0.44
CA ILE A 150 -8.99 18.02 1.08
C ILE A 150 -8.63 16.86 2.01
N ILE A 151 -7.64 16.03 1.63
CA ILE A 151 -7.15 14.95 2.45
C ILE A 151 -6.45 15.51 3.71
N LEU A 152 -5.54 16.48 3.52
CA LEU A 152 -4.83 17.12 4.62
C LEU A 152 -5.77 17.85 5.58
N ALA A 153 -6.75 18.59 5.04
CA ALA A 153 -7.75 19.30 5.84
C ALA A 153 -8.61 18.32 6.66
N TYR A 154 -9.04 17.21 6.04
CA TYR A 154 -9.81 16.18 6.75
C TYR A 154 -9.00 15.56 7.89
N GLU A 155 -7.75 15.17 7.65
CA GLU A 155 -6.86 14.59 8.68
C GLU A 155 -6.59 15.59 9.81
N TYR A 156 -6.34 16.86 9.49
CA TYR A 156 -6.14 17.88 10.51
C TYR A 156 -7.38 18.08 11.39
N VAL A 157 -8.57 18.21 10.76
CA VAL A 157 -9.84 18.37 11.48
C VAL A 157 -10.23 17.13 12.26
N SER A 158 -9.84 15.93 11.80
CA SER A 158 -10.10 14.67 12.48
C SER A 158 -9.46 14.60 13.88
N ARG A 159 -8.35 15.31 14.08
CA ARG A 159 -7.68 15.45 15.39
C ARG A 159 -8.39 16.42 16.34
N LEU A 160 -9.16 17.36 15.80
CA LEU A 160 -9.83 18.41 16.57
C LEU A 160 -11.24 18.01 17.04
N THR A 161 -11.93 17.15 16.31
CA THR A 161 -13.31 16.76 16.62
C THR A 161 -13.61 15.30 16.31
N ARG A 162 -14.51 14.69 17.09
CA ARG A 162 -14.99 13.31 16.88
C ARG A 162 -16.23 13.23 15.96
N PHE A 163 -16.85 14.36 15.66
CA PHE A 163 -18.07 14.40 14.87
C PHE A 163 -17.76 14.34 13.38
N VAL A 164 -18.05 13.19 12.74
CA VAL A 164 -17.76 12.92 11.31
C VAL A 164 -18.34 14.00 10.40
N PHE A 165 -19.59 14.42 10.63
CA PHE A 165 -20.21 15.48 9.84
C PHE A 165 -19.40 16.79 9.88
N VAL A 166 -18.91 17.18 11.06
CA VAL A 166 -18.09 18.41 11.22
C VAL A 166 -16.75 18.26 10.50
N ARG A 167 -16.13 17.08 10.54
CA ARG A 167 -14.89 16.80 9.79
C ARG A 167 -15.08 17.00 8.30
N LEU A 168 -16.15 16.39 7.74
CA LEU A 168 -16.48 16.49 6.32
C LEU A 168 -16.75 17.93 5.89
N LEU A 169 -17.63 18.60 6.64
CA LEU A 169 -18.05 19.97 6.32
C LEU A 169 -16.88 20.96 6.39
N VAL A 170 -16.09 20.94 7.45
CA VAL A 170 -14.98 21.88 7.65
C VAL A 170 -13.87 21.62 6.63
N ALA A 171 -13.52 20.36 6.36
CA ALA A 171 -12.50 20.03 5.37
C ALA A 171 -12.89 20.54 3.98
N LEU A 172 -14.13 20.27 3.54
CA LEU A 172 -14.64 20.77 2.26
C LEU A 172 -14.68 22.29 2.20
N LEU A 173 -15.17 22.97 3.25
CA LEU A 173 -15.25 24.43 3.29
C LEU A 173 -13.87 25.10 3.21
N VAL A 174 -12.86 24.56 3.89
CA VAL A 174 -11.50 25.11 3.87
C VAL A 174 -10.93 25.06 2.46
N VAL A 175 -11.04 23.90 1.79
CA VAL A 175 -10.49 23.74 0.44
C VAL A 175 -11.26 24.57 -0.59
N VAL A 176 -12.57 24.57 -0.50
CA VAL A 176 -13.42 25.39 -1.39
C VAL A 176 -13.15 26.88 -1.23
N ALA A 177 -12.91 27.35 0.00
CA ALA A 177 -12.54 28.74 0.25
C ALA A 177 -11.15 29.06 -0.31
N PHE A 178 -10.20 28.15 -0.16
CA PHE A 178 -8.85 28.25 -0.72
C PHE A 178 -8.90 28.35 -2.25
N ASP A 179 -9.54 27.39 -2.92
CA ASP A 179 -9.71 27.39 -4.37
C ASP A 179 -10.37 28.67 -4.87
N ASN A 180 -11.48 29.06 -4.25
CA ASN A 180 -12.21 30.25 -4.66
C ASN A 180 -11.38 31.55 -4.56
N PHE A 181 -10.57 31.66 -3.51
CA PHE A 181 -9.67 32.80 -3.31
C PHE A 181 -8.57 32.85 -4.38
N PHE A 182 -7.89 31.74 -4.62
CA PHE A 182 -6.78 31.69 -5.59
C PHE A 182 -7.27 31.76 -7.03
N PHE A 183 -8.38 31.10 -7.35
CA PHE A 183 -8.95 31.14 -8.69
C PHE A 183 -9.48 32.54 -9.05
N ALA A 184 -10.24 33.19 -8.14
CA ALA A 184 -10.69 34.56 -8.33
C ALA A 184 -9.50 35.55 -8.36
N GLY A 185 -8.50 35.35 -7.49
CA GLY A 185 -7.31 36.15 -7.46
C GLY A 185 -6.54 36.11 -8.76
N PHE A 186 -6.36 34.91 -9.35
CA PHE A 186 -5.63 34.78 -10.62
C PHE A 186 -6.38 35.43 -11.80
N LEU A 187 -7.69 35.24 -11.88
CA LEU A 187 -8.48 35.68 -13.03
C LEU A 187 -8.94 37.13 -12.97
N ARG A 188 -9.15 37.69 -11.78
CA ARG A 188 -9.80 38.99 -11.60
C ARG A 188 -9.06 39.98 -10.68
N PHE A 189 -7.84 39.65 -10.26
CA PHE A 189 -7.06 40.56 -9.42
C PHE A 189 -6.89 41.95 -10.09
N GLY A 190 -7.19 42.99 -9.33
CA GLY A 190 -7.10 44.38 -9.82
C GLY A 190 -8.33 44.87 -10.59
N ARG A 191 -9.39 44.04 -10.77
CA ARG A 191 -10.67 44.48 -11.34
C ARG A 191 -11.59 45.01 -10.23
N SER A 192 -12.45 45.94 -10.58
CA SER A 192 -13.42 46.56 -9.64
C SER A 192 -14.42 45.56 -9.06
N ASP A 193 -14.71 44.47 -9.80
CA ASP A 193 -15.68 43.41 -9.44
C ASP A 193 -15.07 42.23 -8.68
N PHE A 194 -13.78 42.29 -8.33
CA PHE A 194 -13.04 41.18 -7.70
C PHE A 194 -13.73 40.69 -6.41
N PHE A 195 -13.99 41.59 -5.46
CA PHE A 195 -14.56 41.20 -4.17
C PHE A 195 -16.00 40.68 -4.28
N GLU A 196 -16.79 41.27 -5.15
CA GLU A 196 -18.16 40.82 -5.39
C GLU A 196 -18.22 39.43 -5.97
N THR A 197 -17.41 39.15 -6.99
CA THR A 197 -17.29 37.83 -7.60
C THR A 197 -16.75 36.79 -6.62
N MET A 198 -15.73 37.14 -5.81
CA MET A 198 -15.16 36.27 -4.81
C MET A 198 -16.20 35.88 -3.75
N ILE A 199 -16.97 36.83 -3.23
CA ILE A 199 -18.01 36.56 -2.22
C ILE A 199 -19.15 35.73 -2.82
N ALA A 200 -19.63 36.06 -4.01
CA ALA A 200 -20.67 35.30 -4.70
C ALA A 200 -20.25 33.85 -4.96
N GLY A 201 -19.02 33.64 -5.42
CA GLY A 201 -18.44 32.31 -5.61
C GLY A 201 -18.31 31.51 -4.30
N LEU A 202 -17.84 32.15 -3.23
CA LEU A 202 -17.71 31.51 -1.92
C LEU A 202 -19.09 31.10 -1.35
N VAL A 203 -20.08 31.94 -1.40
CA VAL A 203 -21.46 31.65 -0.91
C VAL A 203 -22.08 30.52 -1.72
N SER A 204 -21.95 30.55 -3.04
CA SER A 204 -22.45 29.51 -3.92
C SER A 204 -21.78 28.13 -3.65
N LYS A 205 -20.47 28.10 -3.60
CA LYS A 205 -19.72 26.90 -3.29
C LYS A 205 -19.96 26.37 -1.88
N ALA A 206 -20.14 27.26 -0.89
CA ALA A 206 -20.49 26.87 0.49
C ALA A 206 -21.87 26.19 0.56
N GLY A 207 -22.85 26.64 -0.21
CA GLY A 207 -24.17 26.01 -0.32
C GLY A 207 -24.05 24.56 -0.88
N ALA A 208 -23.34 24.40 -1.99
CA ALA A 208 -23.07 23.07 -2.57
C ALA A 208 -22.28 22.18 -1.59
N THR A 209 -21.28 22.74 -0.91
CA THR A 209 -20.48 22.03 0.12
C THR A 209 -21.34 21.49 1.25
N LEU A 210 -22.27 22.28 1.76
CA LEU A 210 -23.19 21.83 2.80
C LEU A 210 -24.04 20.66 2.31
N PHE A 211 -24.57 20.74 1.10
CA PHE A 211 -25.36 19.67 0.49
C PHE A 211 -24.53 18.36 0.38
N TYR A 212 -23.32 18.43 -0.18
CA TYR A 212 -22.47 17.26 -0.35
C TYR A 212 -21.96 16.69 0.99
N ALA A 213 -21.68 17.53 1.98
CA ALA A 213 -21.32 17.08 3.32
C ALA A 213 -22.47 16.31 4.00
N VAL A 214 -23.71 16.77 3.85
CA VAL A 214 -24.91 16.05 4.33
C VAL A 214 -25.08 14.73 3.58
N ALA A 215 -24.97 14.74 2.25
CA ALA A 215 -25.09 13.54 1.42
C ALA A 215 -24.05 12.48 1.79
N LEU A 216 -22.78 12.88 1.95
CA LEU A 216 -21.70 11.98 2.35
C LEU A 216 -21.90 11.44 3.77
N TRP A 217 -22.23 12.30 4.71
CA TRP A 217 -22.53 11.89 6.09
C TRP A 217 -23.69 10.90 6.14
N ALA A 218 -24.78 11.17 5.42
CA ALA A 218 -25.94 10.28 5.35
C ALA A 218 -25.58 8.93 4.73
N TYR A 219 -24.80 8.91 3.66
CA TYR A 219 -24.31 7.69 3.03
C TYR A 219 -23.47 6.85 4.00
N LEU A 220 -22.48 7.47 4.65
CA LEU A 220 -21.59 6.82 5.61
C LEU A 220 -22.35 6.32 6.87
N ARG A 221 -23.42 7.00 7.27
CA ARG A 221 -24.20 6.68 8.47
C ARG A 221 -25.24 5.58 8.23
N PHE A 222 -25.93 5.62 7.07
CA PHE A 222 -27.12 4.78 6.85
C PHE A 222 -26.95 3.70 5.79
N ILE A 223 -26.05 3.88 4.83
CA ILE A 223 -25.90 2.95 3.71
C ILE A 223 -24.65 2.09 3.87
N GLU A 224 -23.55 2.64 4.32
CA GLU A 224 -22.28 1.91 4.49
C GLU A 224 -21.61 2.27 5.83
N PRO A 225 -22.21 1.84 6.97
CA PRO A 225 -21.77 2.26 8.30
C PRO A 225 -20.47 1.60 8.81
N HIS A 226 -19.95 0.56 8.15
CA HIS A 226 -18.76 -0.17 8.61
C HIS A 226 -17.47 0.43 8.05
N ASP A 227 -16.48 0.54 8.93
CA ASP A 227 -15.08 0.89 8.69
C ASP A 227 -14.81 2.23 7.99
N ILE A 228 -15.00 3.31 8.76
CA ILE A 228 -14.23 4.52 8.49
C ILE A 228 -12.81 4.19 8.99
N HIS A 229 -11.83 4.14 8.09
CA HIS A 229 -10.42 3.98 8.45
C HIS A 229 -9.99 5.20 9.29
N SER A 230 -10.27 5.12 10.60
CA SER A 230 -9.74 6.05 11.59
C SER A 230 -8.34 5.58 12.01
N THR A 231 -7.42 5.58 11.07
CA THR A 231 -6.01 5.49 11.45
C THR A 231 -5.64 6.85 12.00
N GLU A 232 -5.14 6.92 13.23
CA GLU A 232 -4.40 8.09 13.73
C GLU A 232 -3.11 8.20 12.92
N SER A 233 -3.23 8.66 11.67
CA SER A 233 -2.08 8.87 10.79
C SER A 233 -1.49 10.24 11.07
N ASP A 234 -0.19 10.31 11.18
CA ASP A 234 0.52 11.58 11.29
C ASP A 234 0.44 12.33 9.95
N ILE A 235 0.47 13.68 9.96
CA ILE A 235 0.50 14.49 8.71
C ILE A 235 1.67 14.05 7.82
N GLY A 236 2.79 13.61 8.42
CA GLY A 236 3.89 12.95 7.73
C GLY A 236 3.47 11.67 6.99
N ASP A 237 2.51 10.92 7.51
CA ASP A 237 1.99 9.69 6.90
C ASP A 237 1.19 9.95 5.61
N VAL A 238 0.55 11.11 5.45
CA VAL A 238 -0.15 11.47 4.20
C VAL A 238 0.85 11.61 3.05
N PHE A 239 2.02 12.21 3.28
CA PHE A 239 3.10 12.23 2.30
C PHE A 239 3.77 10.86 2.12
N GLN A 240 3.83 10.03 3.18
CA GLN A 240 4.28 8.64 3.10
C GLN A 240 3.23 7.74 2.42
N MET A 241 1.93 8.03 2.53
CA MET A 241 0.88 7.37 1.74
C MET A 241 1.05 7.61 0.23
N LEU A 242 1.60 8.76 -0.17
CA LEU A 242 2.04 9.01 -1.55
C LEU A 242 3.24 8.13 -1.96
N THR A 243 3.99 7.58 -1.00
CA THR A 243 5.10 6.62 -1.21
C THR A 243 4.71 5.21 -0.71
N TYR A 244 3.67 4.62 -1.28
CA TYR A 244 3.14 3.26 -1.00
C TYR A 244 4.21 2.17 -0.94
N ARG A 245 5.34 2.37 -1.59
CA ARG A 245 6.45 1.42 -1.67
C ARG A 245 6.97 1.02 -0.29
N GLN A 246 7.13 1.95 0.64
CA GLN A 246 7.66 1.65 1.97
C GLN A 246 6.69 0.82 2.84
N ARG A 247 5.39 1.14 2.84
CA ARG A 247 4.41 0.36 3.62
C ARG A 247 4.19 -1.04 3.03
N TYR A 248 4.19 -1.15 1.71
CA TYR A 248 4.11 -2.46 1.05
C TYR A 248 5.36 -3.30 1.35
N GLU A 249 6.55 -2.71 1.29
CA GLU A 249 7.80 -3.38 1.63
C GLU A 249 7.81 -3.78 3.12
N GLN A 250 7.37 -2.91 4.03
CA GLN A 250 7.26 -3.21 5.46
C GLN A 250 6.20 -4.29 5.76
N ALA A 251 5.01 -4.19 5.16
CA ALA A 251 3.98 -5.22 5.31
C ALA A 251 4.42 -6.56 4.70
N ARG A 252 5.10 -6.53 3.56
CA ARG A 252 5.69 -7.72 2.94
C ARG A 252 6.79 -8.32 3.81
N GLU A 253 7.70 -7.51 4.36
CA GLU A 253 8.74 -7.97 5.29
C GLU A 253 8.12 -8.61 6.53
N GLN A 254 7.07 -8.03 7.11
CA GLN A 254 6.34 -8.62 8.23
C GLN A 254 5.64 -9.93 7.86
N MET A 255 5.15 -10.05 6.62
CA MET A 255 4.50 -11.28 6.15
C MET A 255 5.46 -12.42 5.83
N ILE A 256 6.74 -12.14 5.51
CA ILE A 256 7.72 -13.16 5.12
C ILE A 256 8.67 -13.56 6.25
N HIS A 257 8.67 -12.86 7.38
CA HIS A 257 9.51 -13.18 8.53
C HIS A 257 8.71 -13.79 9.69
N ASP A 258 9.38 -14.65 10.46
CA ASP A 258 8.88 -15.14 11.75
C ASP A 258 9.06 -14.04 12.82
N PRO A 259 7.99 -13.62 13.50
CA PRO A 259 8.07 -12.49 14.43
C PRO A 259 8.90 -12.77 15.69
N LEU A 260 9.11 -14.02 16.03
CA LEU A 260 9.88 -14.40 17.21
C LEU A 260 11.39 -14.38 16.94
N THR A 261 11.82 -14.98 15.83
CA THR A 261 13.23 -15.20 15.51
C THR A 261 13.78 -14.21 14.49
N GLY A 262 12.87 -13.56 13.72
CA GLY A 262 13.19 -12.65 12.63
C GLY A 262 13.86 -13.32 11.42
N LEU A 263 13.96 -14.64 11.38
CA LEU A 263 14.28 -15.39 10.18
C LEU A 263 13.08 -15.39 9.22
N TYR A 264 13.25 -15.87 8.00
CA TYR A 264 12.11 -16.09 7.12
C TYR A 264 11.12 -17.08 7.75
N ASN A 265 9.84 -16.96 7.41
CA ASN A 265 8.83 -17.91 7.82
C ASN A 265 8.68 -19.04 6.79
N ARG A 266 7.89 -20.05 7.15
CA ARG A 266 7.60 -21.20 6.31
C ARG A 266 7.00 -20.83 4.95
N LEU A 267 6.09 -19.84 4.91
CA LEU A 267 5.45 -19.40 3.67
C LEU A 267 6.47 -18.88 2.64
N HIS A 268 7.41 -18.06 3.09
CA HIS A 268 8.48 -17.55 2.23
C HIS A 268 9.40 -18.67 1.73
N PHE A 269 9.72 -19.63 2.59
CA PHE A 269 10.51 -20.79 2.22
C PHE A 269 9.84 -21.60 1.10
N GLU A 270 8.54 -21.92 1.25
CA GLU A 270 7.77 -22.70 0.29
C GLU A 270 7.61 -21.96 -1.06
N GLU A 271 7.70 -20.63 -1.08
CA GLU A 271 7.66 -19.84 -2.31
C GLU A 271 9.01 -19.79 -3.04
N VAL A 272 10.12 -19.61 -2.31
CA VAL A 272 11.43 -19.25 -2.90
C VAL A 272 12.30 -20.47 -3.15
N VAL A 273 12.34 -21.44 -2.25
CA VAL A 273 13.30 -22.56 -2.33
C VAL A 273 13.01 -23.52 -3.48
N PRO A 274 11.76 -23.82 -3.88
CA PRO A 274 11.49 -24.61 -5.09
C PRO A 274 12.06 -23.94 -6.36
N ARG A 275 12.04 -22.62 -6.44
CA ARG A 275 12.64 -21.86 -7.55
C ARG A 275 14.17 -21.97 -7.53
N ALA A 276 14.78 -21.94 -6.33
CA ALA A 276 16.22 -22.14 -6.19
C ALA A 276 16.66 -23.54 -6.63
N LEU A 277 15.90 -24.60 -6.32
CA LEU A 277 16.16 -25.95 -6.80
C LEU A 277 15.99 -26.06 -8.33
N ALA A 278 14.95 -25.47 -8.88
CA ALA A 278 14.75 -25.44 -10.33
C ALA A 278 15.90 -24.72 -11.06
N HIS A 279 16.42 -23.64 -10.48
CA HIS A 279 17.59 -22.93 -10.99
C HIS A 279 18.84 -23.79 -10.89
N ALA A 280 19.11 -24.41 -9.74
CA ALA A 280 20.25 -25.29 -9.51
C ALA A 280 20.28 -26.45 -10.55
N ARG A 281 19.14 -27.09 -10.81
CA ARG A 281 19.00 -28.14 -11.81
C ARG A 281 19.24 -27.65 -13.24
N ARG A 282 18.76 -26.45 -13.57
CA ARG A 282 18.89 -25.89 -14.93
C ARG A 282 20.34 -25.55 -15.29
N TYR A 283 21.11 -25.08 -14.29
CA TYR A 283 22.47 -24.57 -14.51
C TYR A 283 23.55 -25.50 -13.95
N ASP A 284 23.15 -26.69 -13.48
CA ASP A 284 24.04 -27.66 -12.84
C ASP A 284 24.87 -27.07 -11.66
N GLU A 285 24.20 -26.23 -10.88
CA GLU A 285 24.77 -25.59 -9.69
C GLU A 285 24.39 -26.36 -8.42
N PRO A 286 25.29 -26.46 -7.43
CA PRO A 286 24.95 -27.15 -6.19
C PRO A 286 23.95 -26.38 -5.36
N LEU A 287 23.05 -27.10 -4.67
CA LEU A 287 22.12 -26.56 -3.67
C LEU A 287 22.14 -27.50 -2.46
N SER A 288 22.41 -26.97 -1.29
CA SER A 288 22.31 -27.75 -0.04
C SER A 288 21.15 -27.23 0.83
N LEU A 289 20.57 -28.16 1.59
CA LEU A 289 19.50 -27.88 2.54
C LEU A 289 19.88 -28.47 3.89
N LEU A 290 19.82 -27.67 4.95
CA LEU A 290 20.04 -28.06 6.33
C LEU A 290 18.72 -28.00 7.09
N ILE A 291 18.38 -29.06 7.84
CA ILE A 291 17.34 -29.03 8.85
C ILE A 291 18.03 -29.01 10.21
N VAL A 292 17.72 -27.98 11.00
CA VAL A 292 18.31 -27.73 12.32
C VAL A 292 17.21 -27.83 13.37
N ASP A 293 17.45 -28.61 14.41
CA ASP A 293 16.49 -28.83 15.49
C ASP A 293 17.16 -28.67 16.86
N GLY A 294 16.48 -27.98 17.76
CA GLY A 294 16.98 -27.70 19.12
C GLY A 294 16.91 -28.91 20.02
N ASP A 295 18.09 -29.39 20.47
CA ASP A 295 18.17 -30.57 21.32
C ASP A 295 17.56 -30.29 22.71
N GLY A 296 16.53 -31.07 23.07
CA GLY A 296 15.90 -30.96 24.38
C GLY A 296 14.97 -29.75 24.57
N PHE A 297 14.53 -29.07 23.50
CA PHE A 297 13.68 -27.90 23.55
C PHE A 297 12.40 -28.12 24.39
N LYS A 298 11.74 -29.28 24.23
CA LYS A 298 10.58 -29.61 25.04
C LYS A 298 10.90 -29.64 26.54
N GLN A 299 12.08 -30.12 26.93
CA GLN A 299 12.48 -30.14 28.34
C GLN A 299 12.70 -28.74 28.89
N VAL A 300 13.17 -27.80 28.07
CA VAL A 300 13.28 -26.39 28.48
C VAL A 300 11.90 -25.81 28.76
N ASN A 301 10.93 -26.01 27.85
CA ASN A 301 9.55 -25.55 28.05
C ASN A 301 8.92 -26.16 29.34
N ASP A 302 9.02 -27.46 29.50
CA ASP A 302 8.40 -28.19 30.60
C ASP A 302 9.03 -27.82 31.97
N ARG A 303 10.33 -27.57 31.99
CA ARG A 303 11.09 -27.35 33.26
C ARG A 303 11.15 -25.86 33.65
N PHE A 304 11.22 -24.95 32.69
CA PHE A 304 11.45 -23.53 32.98
C PHE A 304 10.24 -22.65 32.63
N SER A 305 9.77 -22.65 31.41
CA SER A 305 8.51 -22.04 30.90
C SER A 305 8.56 -21.87 29.37
N HIS A 306 7.41 -21.60 28.76
CA HIS A 306 7.36 -21.24 27.33
C HIS A 306 8.12 -19.92 27.02
N LEU A 307 8.23 -18.99 27.98
CA LEU A 307 9.00 -17.77 27.81
C LEU A 307 10.49 -18.05 27.66
N GLU A 308 11.01 -19.04 28.40
CA GLU A 308 12.40 -19.48 28.24
C GLU A 308 12.59 -20.26 26.95
N GLY A 309 11.61 -21.06 26.53
CA GLY A 309 11.60 -21.67 25.20
C GLY A 309 11.67 -20.64 24.07
N ASP A 310 10.92 -19.55 24.18
CA ASP A 310 11.00 -18.45 23.20
C ASP A 310 12.41 -17.80 23.17
N ARG A 311 13.07 -17.68 24.31
CA ARG A 311 14.49 -17.22 24.37
C ARG A 311 15.44 -18.18 23.67
N VAL A 312 15.24 -19.49 23.83
CA VAL A 312 16.00 -20.53 23.13
C VAL A 312 15.83 -20.38 21.61
N LEU A 313 14.58 -20.24 21.14
CA LEU A 313 14.30 -20.08 19.71
C LEU A 313 14.94 -18.82 19.14
N LYS A 314 14.88 -17.70 19.87
CA LYS A 314 15.58 -16.46 19.49
C LYS A 314 17.08 -16.67 19.38
N LEU A 315 17.69 -17.33 20.36
CA LEU A 315 19.13 -17.59 20.38
C LEU A 315 19.56 -18.45 19.19
N ILE A 316 18.81 -19.51 18.86
CA ILE A 316 19.08 -20.34 17.68
C ILE A 316 18.94 -19.48 16.41
N GLY A 317 17.88 -18.70 16.28
CA GLY A 317 17.63 -17.83 15.13
C GLY A 317 18.74 -16.79 14.92
N GLU A 318 19.19 -16.13 15.99
CA GLU A 318 20.29 -15.17 15.97
C GLU A 318 21.62 -15.85 15.58
N THR A 319 21.86 -17.05 16.11
CA THR A 319 23.06 -17.84 15.78
C THR A 319 23.07 -18.21 14.30
N ILE A 320 21.96 -18.71 13.76
CA ILE A 320 21.83 -19.04 12.34
C ILE A 320 22.06 -17.79 11.48
N ARG A 321 21.39 -16.69 11.82
CA ARG A 321 21.50 -15.42 11.07
C ARG A 321 22.94 -14.90 11.00
N ALA A 322 23.70 -15.07 12.05
CA ALA A 322 25.09 -14.62 12.10
C ALA A 322 26.05 -15.45 11.23
N GLU A 323 25.69 -16.69 10.87
CA GLU A 323 26.52 -17.60 10.08
C GLU A 323 26.14 -17.71 8.61
N VAL A 324 24.89 -17.35 8.24
CA VAL A 324 24.40 -17.41 6.86
C VAL A 324 24.77 -16.14 6.08
N ARG A 325 24.87 -16.27 4.75
CA ARG A 325 25.12 -15.16 3.83
C ARG A 325 23.79 -14.51 3.41
N ALA A 326 23.86 -13.34 2.82
CA ALA A 326 22.68 -12.66 2.27
C ALA A 326 21.94 -13.44 1.16
N ALA A 327 22.65 -14.34 0.47
CA ALA A 327 22.06 -15.19 -0.57
C ALA A 327 21.44 -16.48 -0.02
N ASP A 328 21.70 -16.81 1.23
CA ASP A 328 21.18 -18.01 1.89
C ASP A 328 19.77 -17.74 2.44
N ILE A 329 18.92 -18.75 2.43
CA ILE A 329 17.52 -18.64 2.87
C ILE A 329 17.39 -19.41 4.18
N ALA A 330 17.42 -18.69 5.31
CA ALA A 330 17.25 -19.27 6.65
C ALA A 330 15.83 -19.01 7.15
N CYS A 331 15.11 -20.06 7.51
CA CYS A 331 13.70 -20.07 7.83
C CYS A 331 13.43 -20.77 9.16
N ARG A 332 12.50 -20.24 9.97
CA ARG A 332 11.85 -21.03 11.00
C ARG A 332 10.67 -21.76 10.37
N TYR A 333 10.80 -23.08 10.26
CA TYR A 333 9.83 -23.91 9.53
C TYR A 333 8.63 -24.30 10.39
N GLY A 334 8.84 -24.51 11.70
CA GLY A 334 7.77 -24.75 12.65
C GLY A 334 8.31 -25.18 14.02
N GLY A 335 7.62 -24.83 15.11
CA GLY A 335 8.04 -25.20 16.44
C GLY A 335 9.49 -24.81 16.75
N ASP A 336 10.34 -25.82 16.95
CA ASP A 336 11.78 -25.73 17.20
C ASP A 336 12.64 -26.12 15.98
N GLU A 337 12.02 -26.29 14.81
CA GLU A 337 12.68 -26.66 13.56
C GLU A 337 13.02 -25.43 12.70
N PHE A 338 14.26 -25.39 12.23
CA PHE A 338 14.76 -24.38 11.29
C PHE A 338 15.27 -25.07 10.03
N ILE A 339 15.05 -24.45 8.88
CA ILE A 339 15.57 -24.92 7.60
C ILE A 339 16.42 -23.83 6.96
N ILE A 340 17.59 -24.21 6.44
CA ILE A 340 18.50 -23.31 5.75
C ILE A 340 18.74 -23.86 4.35
N ALA A 341 18.36 -23.12 3.32
CA ALA A 341 18.71 -23.44 1.94
C ALA A 341 19.91 -22.60 1.51
N LEU A 342 20.92 -23.26 0.93
CA LEU A 342 22.19 -22.69 0.53
C LEU A 342 22.38 -22.81 -0.99
N PRO A 343 21.95 -21.84 -1.78
CA PRO A 343 22.24 -21.82 -3.21
C PRO A 343 23.74 -21.80 -3.50
N ARG A 344 24.16 -22.49 -4.56
CA ARG A 344 25.56 -22.59 -5.01
C ARG A 344 26.52 -23.13 -3.95
N THR A 345 26.04 -24.03 -3.10
CA THR A 345 26.80 -24.55 -1.98
C THR A 345 26.67 -26.08 -1.96
N GLY A 346 27.78 -26.78 -2.05
CA GLY A 346 27.83 -28.23 -1.96
C GLY A 346 27.88 -28.75 -0.53
N GLY A 347 27.78 -30.07 -0.36
CA GLY A 347 27.66 -30.74 0.94
C GLY A 347 28.76 -30.44 1.93
N ASP A 348 30.05 -30.42 1.51
CA ASP A 348 31.18 -30.12 2.39
C ASP A 348 31.10 -28.72 3.00
N ALA A 349 30.75 -27.72 2.19
CA ALA A 349 30.57 -26.35 2.65
C ALA A 349 29.33 -26.20 3.53
N ALA A 350 28.26 -26.93 3.23
CA ALA A 350 27.07 -27.00 4.05
C ALA A 350 27.34 -27.64 5.41
N GLN A 351 28.15 -28.74 5.46
CA GLN A 351 28.60 -29.34 6.70
C GLN A 351 29.41 -28.36 7.55
N ALA A 352 30.35 -27.63 6.93
CA ALA A 352 31.14 -26.63 7.62
C ALA A 352 30.28 -25.53 8.24
N LEU A 353 29.22 -25.09 7.53
CA LEU A 353 28.24 -24.14 8.09
C LEU A 353 27.51 -24.73 9.30
N GLY A 354 27.01 -25.95 9.19
CA GLY A 354 26.33 -26.63 10.31
C GLY A 354 27.22 -26.72 11.55
N GLN A 355 28.50 -27.07 11.37
CA GLN A 355 29.48 -27.11 12.47
C GLN A 355 29.74 -25.74 13.10
N ARG A 356 29.82 -24.66 12.28
CA ARG A 356 29.99 -23.32 12.81
C ARG A 356 28.75 -22.87 13.63
N VAL A 357 27.55 -23.18 13.17
CA VAL A 357 26.31 -22.92 13.93
C VAL A 357 26.36 -23.63 15.29
N GLN A 358 26.76 -24.91 15.34
CA GLN A 358 26.89 -25.65 16.62
C GLN A 358 27.94 -25.05 17.55
N VAL A 359 29.11 -24.69 17.02
CA VAL A 359 30.20 -24.10 17.81
C VAL A 359 29.76 -22.76 18.37
N ARG A 360 29.22 -21.88 17.53
CA ARG A 360 28.80 -20.56 17.93
C ARG A 360 27.68 -20.59 18.98
N LEU A 361 26.72 -21.51 18.82
CA LEU A 361 25.63 -21.65 19.80
C LEU A 361 26.18 -22.06 21.17
N ARG A 362 27.11 -23.00 21.20
CA ARG A 362 27.78 -23.45 22.45
C ARG A 362 28.60 -22.34 23.08
N GLU A 363 29.37 -21.58 22.31
CA GLU A 363 30.14 -20.43 22.80
C GLU A 363 29.24 -19.37 23.39
N THR A 364 28.15 -19.04 22.69
CA THR A 364 27.18 -18.06 23.17
C THR A 364 26.55 -18.48 24.51
N CYS A 365 26.24 -19.77 24.67
CA CYS A 365 25.76 -20.30 25.95
C CYS A 365 26.84 -20.29 27.05
N ALA A 366 28.08 -20.63 26.71
CA ALA A 366 29.17 -20.73 27.67
C ALA A 366 29.59 -19.36 28.23
N PHE A 367 29.53 -18.28 27.40
CA PHE A 367 29.97 -16.95 27.79
C PHE A 367 28.81 -16.02 28.18
N ALA A 368 27.59 -16.53 28.27
CA ALA A 368 26.43 -15.72 28.69
C ALA A 368 26.60 -15.26 30.15
N THR A 369 26.35 -13.95 30.38
CA THR A 369 26.40 -13.33 31.70
C THR A 369 25.16 -12.48 31.93
N PRO A 370 24.21 -12.87 32.82
CA PRO A 370 24.24 -14.12 33.62
C PRO A 370 24.06 -15.39 32.75
N PRO A 371 24.47 -16.57 33.26
CA PRO A 371 24.26 -17.83 32.57
C PRO A 371 22.78 -18.12 32.30
N TYR A 372 22.50 -18.77 31.18
CA TYR A 372 21.11 -19.17 30.87
C TYR A 372 20.61 -20.23 31.89
N PRO A 373 19.35 -20.18 32.31
CA PRO A 373 18.81 -21.11 33.31
C PRO A 373 18.77 -22.55 32.82
N TRP A 374 18.70 -22.77 31.48
CA TRP A 374 18.75 -24.12 30.87
C TRP A 374 20.18 -24.65 30.66
N GLY A 375 21.21 -23.83 30.89
CA GLY A 375 22.60 -24.21 30.70
C GLY A 375 23.04 -24.26 29.25
N MET A 376 23.74 -25.33 28.86
CA MET A 376 24.25 -25.51 27.51
C MET A 376 23.14 -25.98 26.54
N LEU A 377 22.98 -25.27 25.44
CA LEU A 377 22.08 -25.62 24.36
C LEU A 377 22.85 -26.20 23.19
N THR A 378 22.32 -27.25 22.58
CA THR A 378 22.88 -27.88 21.37
C THR A 378 21.82 -28.03 20.29
N VAL A 379 22.25 -28.25 19.08
CA VAL A 379 21.37 -28.51 17.92
C VAL A 379 21.88 -29.73 17.17
N THR A 380 20.96 -30.53 16.66
CA THR A 380 21.22 -31.60 15.71
C THR A 380 20.85 -31.13 14.32
N ILE A 381 21.69 -31.45 13.32
CA ILE A 381 21.55 -30.94 11.96
C ILE A 381 21.62 -32.11 10.96
N GLY A 382 20.62 -32.21 10.10
CA GLY A 382 20.61 -33.09 8.94
C GLY A 382 20.78 -32.30 7.66
N ILE A 383 21.62 -32.74 6.73
CA ILE A 383 21.96 -32.04 5.48
C ILE A 383 21.67 -32.92 4.28
N ALA A 384 21.08 -32.33 3.22
CA ALA A 384 20.95 -32.92 1.90
C ALA A 384 21.46 -31.96 0.84
N SER A 385 22.11 -32.47 -0.21
CA SER A 385 22.77 -31.64 -1.23
C SER A 385 22.51 -32.17 -2.64
N TYR A 386 22.07 -31.28 -3.52
CA TYR A 386 22.00 -31.52 -4.97
C TYR A 386 23.32 -31.02 -5.62
N PRO A 387 23.90 -31.73 -6.59
CA PRO A 387 23.52 -33.05 -7.10
C PRO A 387 24.16 -34.22 -6.31
N GLN A 388 24.92 -33.96 -5.26
CA GLN A 388 25.76 -34.92 -4.53
C GLN A 388 24.97 -36.11 -3.98
N ASP A 389 23.76 -35.88 -3.47
CA ASP A 389 22.88 -36.91 -2.92
C ASP A 389 21.90 -37.49 -3.96
N GLY A 390 21.98 -37.02 -5.22
CA GLY A 390 21.19 -37.48 -6.34
C GLY A 390 20.34 -36.39 -6.99
N GLU A 391 19.54 -36.81 -7.99
CA GLU A 391 18.57 -35.99 -8.67
C GLU A 391 17.27 -35.88 -7.82
N PHE A 392 16.84 -34.69 -7.53
CA PHE A 392 15.60 -34.44 -6.80
C PHE A 392 14.53 -33.88 -7.72
N ALA A 393 13.36 -34.50 -7.76
CA ALA A 393 12.23 -34.01 -8.56
C ALA A 393 11.60 -32.78 -7.93
N SER A 394 11.55 -32.72 -6.60
CA SER A 394 10.94 -31.67 -5.81
C SER A 394 11.77 -31.28 -4.59
N ILE A 395 11.42 -30.17 -3.95
CA ILE A 395 12.07 -29.74 -2.72
C ILE A 395 11.74 -30.68 -1.53
N GLU A 396 10.57 -31.29 -1.57
CA GLU A 396 10.11 -32.27 -0.57
C GLU A 396 11.02 -33.51 -0.55
N ASP A 397 11.55 -33.93 -1.70
CA ASP A 397 12.50 -35.04 -1.78
C ASP A 397 13.81 -34.68 -1.09
N LEU A 398 14.31 -33.46 -1.30
CA LEU A 398 15.52 -32.97 -0.64
C LEU A 398 15.31 -32.82 0.88
N ILE A 399 14.16 -32.29 1.31
CA ILE A 399 13.76 -32.21 2.72
C ILE A 399 13.72 -33.58 3.34
N ARG A 400 13.17 -34.59 2.67
CA ARG A 400 13.06 -35.97 3.18
C ARG A 400 14.43 -36.60 3.45
N VAL A 401 15.43 -36.34 2.62
CA VAL A 401 16.80 -36.82 2.84
C VAL A 401 17.43 -36.13 4.04
N ALA A 402 17.29 -34.80 4.16
CA ALA A 402 17.82 -34.05 5.29
C ALA A 402 17.13 -34.44 6.61
N ASP A 403 15.82 -34.66 6.61
CA ASP A 403 15.04 -35.08 7.79
C ASP A 403 15.46 -36.48 8.26
N ARG A 404 15.62 -37.44 7.34
CA ARG A 404 16.14 -38.78 7.68
C ARG A 404 17.49 -38.71 8.37
N ARG A 405 18.40 -37.84 7.90
CA ARG A 405 19.73 -37.61 8.48
C ARG A 405 19.63 -36.91 9.84
N LEU A 406 18.74 -35.93 9.98
CA LEU A 406 18.45 -35.35 11.28
C LEU A 406 17.97 -36.38 12.30
N TYR A 407 17.04 -37.24 11.90
CA TYR A 407 16.53 -38.30 12.76
C TYR A 407 17.62 -39.28 13.16
N ALA A 408 18.51 -39.68 12.23
CA ALA A 408 19.67 -40.52 12.53
C ALA A 408 20.61 -39.82 13.52
N GLY A 409 20.87 -38.54 13.39
CA GLY A 409 21.69 -37.76 14.31
C GLY A 409 21.10 -37.70 15.73
N LYS A 410 19.78 -37.49 15.83
CA LYS A 410 19.06 -37.55 17.12
C LYS A 410 19.18 -38.90 17.80
N GLY A 411 19.16 -39.99 17.04
CA GLY A 411 19.35 -41.36 17.52
C GLY A 411 20.82 -41.67 17.94
N SER A 412 21.80 -40.98 17.35
CA SER A 412 23.24 -41.19 17.61
C SER A 412 23.81 -40.33 18.75
N GLY A 413 22.97 -39.70 19.56
CA GLY A 413 23.40 -38.95 20.75
C GLY A 413 23.22 -37.44 20.66
N ARG A 414 22.60 -36.90 19.60
CA ARG A 414 22.37 -35.48 19.36
C ARG A 414 23.65 -34.63 19.22
N ASN A 415 23.52 -33.31 19.09
CA ASN A 415 24.66 -32.39 18.94
C ASN A 415 25.63 -32.80 17.81
N ILE A 416 25.08 -33.22 16.68
CA ILE A 416 25.87 -33.76 15.53
C ILE A 416 25.32 -33.17 14.22
N VAL A 417 26.22 -33.07 13.23
CA VAL A 417 25.86 -32.72 11.84
C VAL A 417 25.96 -33.98 11.01
N VAL A 418 24.87 -34.43 10.43
CA VAL A 418 24.82 -35.63 9.57
C VAL A 418 24.55 -35.16 8.13
N TRP A 419 25.52 -35.40 7.24
CA TRP A 419 25.50 -34.96 5.84
C TRP A 419 25.67 -36.09 4.81
N GLN A 420 25.99 -37.30 5.29
CA GLN A 420 26.06 -38.50 4.49
C GLN A 420 25.34 -39.65 5.22
N ASP A 421 24.78 -40.56 4.46
CA ASP A 421 24.21 -41.77 5.02
C ASP A 421 25.37 -42.67 5.48
N HIS A 422 25.52 -42.85 6.77
CA HIS A 422 26.43 -43.89 7.27
C HIS A 422 25.79 -45.24 6.90
N GLY A 423 26.49 -46.04 6.12
CA GLY A 423 26.12 -47.43 5.89
C GLY A 423 25.89 -48.15 7.23
N PRO A 424 25.15 -49.28 7.26
CA PRO A 424 24.84 -49.95 8.50
C PRO A 424 26.17 -50.19 9.26
N LEU A 425 26.20 -49.64 10.50
CA LEU A 425 27.30 -49.94 11.43
C LEU A 425 27.40 -51.47 11.53
N SER A 426 28.38 -52.06 10.87
CA SER A 426 28.74 -53.46 11.11
C SER A 426 29.09 -53.56 12.59
N HIS A 427 28.23 -54.18 13.38
CA HIS A 427 28.63 -54.68 14.69
C HIS A 427 29.79 -55.66 14.43
N ALA A 428 31.01 -55.13 14.51
CA ALA A 428 32.16 -56.00 14.73
C ALA A 428 31.92 -56.58 16.10
N ALA A 429 31.53 -57.86 16.09
CA ALA A 429 31.60 -58.72 17.25
C ALA A 429 33.06 -58.78 17.67
N GLU A 430 33.38 -58.25 18.83
CA GLU A 430 34.54 -58.60 19.53
C GLU A 430 34.28 -59.93 20.27
N ALA A 431 35.08 -60.92 19.90
CA ALA A 431 35.23 -62.14 20.57
C ALA A 431 36.04 -61.99 21.90
#